data_e18a183995b87ce5a08ed68fa8cf1c20
#
_entry.id   e18a183995b87ce5a08ed68fa8cf1c20
#
_cell.length_a   1.000
_cell.length_b   1.000
_cell.length_c   1.000
_cell.angle_alpha   90.00
_cell.angle_beta   90.00
_cell.angle_gamma   90.00
#
_symmetry.space_group_name_H-M   'P 1'
#
loop_
_entity.id
_entity.type
_entity.pdbx_description
1 polymer ?
#
loop_
_entity_poly.entity_id
_entity_poly.type
_entity_poly.pdbx_seq_one_letter_code
_entity_poly.pdbx_strand_id
1 'polypeptide(L)'
;MSGLRDRVGRYGIWSSGAHRGEIPEAAAELEELGYGAVWLGGSSGVQHAVPLVEATSKLTVATGILSIWQYEAADAAARFLELDSAHPGRFLLGLGVSHAQIADQYRRPYSAMVEYLDALETAGVPAGRVVLGALGPKMLELSRDRAGGAHPYLVTEEHTAQAREILGPGPLLAPELKVVLEADPDTARTIARQYLARYLALPNYTNGWLRLGFTENDFTGGGSDRLIDAVYAWGDDARIRSRIDAFHAAGADHVALQIVTGGAPGALPRAEWRRLAEVLA
;
A
#
# COMPACT_ATOMS: atom_id res chain seq x y z
N MET A 1 -20.60 11.52 9.79
CA MET A 1 -19.66 10.38 9.79
C MET A 1 -18.34 10.87 9.21
N SER A 2 -17.20 10.63 9.88
CA SER A 2 -15.89 11.02 9.37
C SER A 2 -15.64 10.35 8.01
N GLY A 3 -15.07 11.10 7.07
CA GLY A 3 -14.72 10.59 5.75
C GLY A 3 -13.63 9.51 5.82
N LEU A 4 -13.42 8.78 4.74
CA LEU A 4 -12.38 7.75 4.67
C LEU A 4 -10.98 8.32 4.98
N ARG A 5 -10.69 9.54 4.50
CA ARG A 5 -9.43 10.27 4.75
C ARG A 5 -9.19 10.53 6.24
N ASP A 6 -10.23 10.95 6.97
CA ASP A 6 -10.12 11.23 8.41
C ASP A 6 -9.81 9.95 9.20
N ARG A 7 -10.29 8.79 8.73
CA ARG A 7 -10.11 7.49 9.38
C ARG A 7 -8.70 6.95 9.22
N VAL A 8 -8.15 7.01 8.00
CA VAL A 8 -6.79 6.50 7.74
C VAL A 8 -5.70 7.47 8.20
N GLY A 9 -6.04 8.76 8.41
CA GLY A 9 -5.07 9.79 8.74
C GLY A 9 -4.08 10.07 7.61
N ARG A 10 -3.05 10.85 7.88
CA ARG A 10 -2.02 11.18 6.87
C ARG A 10 -1.02 10.06 6.63
N TYR A 11 -0.70 9.28 7.67
CA TYR A 11 0.35 8.28 7.68
C TYR A 11 -0.14 6.94 8.19
N GLY A 12 0.32 5.88 7.57
CA GLY A 12 0.12 4.52 8.03
C GLY A 12 1.36 3.67 7.79
N ILE A 13 1.36 2.47 8.34
CA ILE A 13 2.42 1.47 8.12
C ILE A 13 1.94 0.42 7.13
N TRP A 14 2.74 0.15 6.10
CA TRP A 14 2.58 -1.00 5.25
C TRP A 14 3.49 -2.13 5.76
N SER A 15 2.89 -3.24 6.17
CA SER A 15 3.64 -4.39 6.69
C SER A 15 3.65 -5.53 5.70
N SER A 16 4.83 -6.11 5.46
CA SER A 16 4.96 -7.25 4.56
C SER A 16 4.23 -8.49 5.11
N GLY A 17 3.86 -9.41 4.22
CA GLY A 17 3.23 -10.66 4.61
C GLY A 17 4.09 -11.54 5.54
N ALA A 18 5.40 -11.31 5.62
CA ALA A 18 6.29 -11.99 6.54
C ALA A 18 5.97 -11.71 8.02
N HIS A 19 5.35 -10.57 8.31
CA HIS A 19 5.04 -10.13 9.68
C HIS A 19 3.59 -10.38 10.12
N ARG A 20 2.79 -11.14 9.35
CA ARG A 20 1.36 -11.34 9.67
C ARG A 20 1.07 -11.88 11.07
N GLY A 21 1.94 -12.76 11.58
CA GLY A 21 1.79 -13.34 12.90
C GLY A 21 2.26 -12.47 14.07
N GLU A 22 3.08 -11.45 13.78
CA GLU A 22 3.75 -10.63 14.80
C GLU A 22 3.13 -9.23 14.93
N ILE A 23 2.58 -8.68 13.83
CA ILE A 23 2.08 -7.31 13.81
C ILE A 23 0.88 -7.06 14.75
N PRO A 24 -0.01 -8.04 15.06
CA PRO A 24 -1.06 -7.81 16.05
C PRO A 24 -0.54 -7.39 17.42
N GLU A 25 0.60 -7.93 17.86
CA GLU A 25 1.22 -7.55 19.14
C GLU A 25 1.75 -6.11 19.14
N ALA A 26 2.10 -5.58 17.96
CA ALA A 26 2.62 -4.23 17.80
C ALA A 26 1.56 -3.21 17.37
N ALA A 27 0.33 -3.64 17.10
CA ALA A 27 -0.73 -2.76 16.57
C ALA A 27 -1.09 -1.61 17.53
N ALA A 28 -1.15 -1.89 18.84
CA ALA A 28 -1.40 -0.88 19.85
C ALA A 28 -0.29 0.18 19.89
N GLU A 29 0.98 -0.24 19.76
CA GLU A 29 2.11 0.69 19.67
C GLU A 29 2.01 1.58 18.42
N LEU A 30 1.63 1.04 17.27
CA LEU A 30 1.43 1.85 16.07
C LEU A 30 0.33 2.90 16.25
N GLU A 31 -0.76 2.54 16.95
CA GLU A 31 -1.82 3.48 17.30
C GLU A 31 -1.32 4.58 18.25
N GLU A 32 -0.53 4.23 19.28
CA GLU A 32 0.07 5.16 20.22
C GLU A 32 1.08 6.11 19.55
N LEU A 33 1.82 5.62 18.55
CA LEU A 33 2.74 6.41 17.73
C LEU A 33 2.03 7.37 16.76
N GLY A 34 0.69 7.32 16.69
CA GLY A 34 -0.10 8.24 15.88
C GLY A 34 -0.31 7.81 14.42
N TYR A 35 0.08 6.61 14.04
CA TYR A 35 -0.29 6.06 12.73
C TYR A 35 -1.79 5.81 12.64
N GLY A 36 -2.43 6.27 11.56
CA GLY A 36 -3.87 6.14 11.37
C GLY A 36 -4.29 4.82 10.75
N ALA A 37 -3.37 4.13 10.06
CA ALA A 37 -3.67 2.86 9.39
C ALA A 37 -2.51 1.86 9.38
N VAL A 38 -2.87 0.57 9.29
CA VAL A 38 -1.96 -0.53 8.92
C VAL A 38 -2.45 -1.20 7.66
N TRP A 39 -1.57 -1.34 6.67
CA TRP A 39 -1.82 -1.99 5.40
C TRP A 39 -1.13 -3.35 5.39
N LEU A 40 -1.93 -4.41 5.30
CA LEU A 40 -1.45 -5.79 5.34
C LEU A 40 -1.08 -6.28 3.94
N GLY A 41 0.22 -6.34 3.64
CA GLY A 41 0.76 -6.82 2.37
C GLY A 41 0.83 -8.35 2.25
N GLY A 42 1.44 -8.79 1.14
CA GLY A 42 1.66 -10.22 0.88
C GLY A 42 0.39 -11.01 0.68
N SER A 43 -0.61 -10.41 0.02
CA SER A 43 -1.91 -11.02 -0.27
C SER A 43 -2.64 -11.50 0.99
N SER A 44 -2.69 -10.63 2.00
CA SER A 44 -3.40 -10.92 3.25
C SER A 44 -4.91 -10.96 3.04
N GLY A 45 -5.59 -11.97 3.58
CA GLY A 45 -7.05 -12.02 3.65
C GLY A 45 -7.60 -11.24 4.84
N VAL A 46 -8.91 -11.01 4.86
CA VAL A 46 -9.63 -10.24 5.90
C VAL A 46 -9.38 -10.79 7.31
N GLN A 47 -9.26 -12.11 7.46
CA GLN A 47 -9.01 -12.77 8.76
C GLN A 47 -7.72 -12.29 9.44
N HIS A 48 -6.74 -11.81 8.68
CA HIS A 48 -5.50 -11.29 9.27
C HIS A 48 -5.65 -9.89 9.88
N ALA A 49 -6.74 -9.19 9.56
CA ALA A 49 -7.05 -7.88 10.14
C ALA A 49 -7.71 -7.97 11.51
N VAL A 50 -8.43 -9.07 11.80
CA VAL A 50 -9.21 -9.24 13.04
C VAL A 50 -8.38 -8.97 14.30
N PRO A 51 -7.22 -9.64 14.52
CA PRO A 51 -6.45 -9.43 15.74
C PRO A 51 -5.93 -7.99 15.91
N LEU A 52 -5.66 -7.28 14.80
CA LEU A 52 -5.21 -5.89 14.85
C LEU A 52 -6.34 -4.94 15.25
N VAL A 53 -7.53 -5.17 14.68
CA VAL A 53 -8.72 -4.38 14.99
C VAL A 53 -9.12 -4.57 16.45
N GLU A 54 -9.06 -5.80 16.96
CA GLU A 54 -9.37 -6.14 18.36
C GLU A 54 -8.35 -5.56 19.35
N ALA A 55 -7.06 -5.46 18.95
CA ALA A 55 -6.00 -4.94 19.80
C ALA A 55 -5.96 -3.39 19.87
N THR A 56 -6.77 -2.69 19.07
CA THR A 56 -6.71 -1.23 18.88
C THR A 56 -8.08 -0.58 18.99
N SER A 57 -8.13 0.72 19.24
CA SER A 57 -9.38 1.46 19.45
C SER A 57 -9.84 2.27 18.24
N LYS A 58 -8.90 2.81 17.43
CA LYS A 58 -9.15 3.72 16.30
C LYS A 58 -8.36 3.40 15.05
N LEU A 59 -7.28 2.60 15.14
CA LEU A 59 -6.43 2.24 14.01
C LEU A 59 -7.25 1.60 12.89
N THR A 60 -7.17 2.11 11.68
CA THR A 60 -7.78 1.48 10.52
C THR A 60 -6.87 0.36 10.00
N VAL A 61 -7.42 -0.82 9.76
CA VAL A 61 -6.68 -1.91 9.14
C VAL A 61 -7.15 -2.08 7.70
N ALA A 62 -6.21 -2.27 6.77
CA ALA A 62 -6.50 -2.47 5.36
C ALA A 62 -5.72 -3.65 4.80
N THR A 63 -6.27 -4.36 3.81
CA THR A 63 -5.45 -5.23 2.99
C THR A 63 -4.69 -4.40 1.96
N GLY A 64 -3.39 -4.62 1.83
CA GLY A 64 -2.53 -3.87 0.91
C GLY A 64 -1.67 -4.77 0.02
N ILE A 65 -2.25 -5.66 -0.77
CA ILE A 65 -3.63 -5.92 -1.18
C ILE A 65 -4.04 -7.38 -0.94
N LEU A 66 -5.35 -7.66 -0.89
CA LEU A 66 -5.90 -9.00 -1.08
C LEU A 66 -5.93 -9.31 -2.59
N SER A 67 -5.37 -10.44 -2.99
CA SER A 67 -5.40 -10.89 -4.39
C SER A 67 -6.75 -11.52 -4.74
N ILE A 68 -7.41 -11.00 -5.77
CA ILE A 68 -8.68 -11.54 -6.27
C ILE A 68 -8.56 -12.96 -6.84
N TRP A 69 -7.33 -13.44 -7.06
CA TRP A 69 -7.06 -14.80 -7.54
C TRP A 69 -6.92 -15.83 -6.41
N GLN A 70 -6.70 -15.37 -5.18
CA GLN A 70 -6.48 -16.23 -4.02
C GLN A 70 -7.70 -16.31 -3.09
N TYR A 71 -8.60 -15.34 -3.19
CA TYR A 71 -9.79 -15.25 -2.35
C TYR A 71 -11.02 -15.04 -3.22
N GLU A 72 -12.00 -15.91 -3.06
CA GLU A 72 -13.29 -15.77 -3.73
C GLU A 72 -14.03 -14.53 -3.21
N ALA A 73 -14.73 -13.81 -4.10
CA ALA A 73 -15.43 -12.57 -3.74
C ALA A 73 -16.48 -12.78 -2.65
N ALA A 74 -17.20 -13.91 -2.69
CA ALA A 74 -18.21 -14.23 -1.68
C ALA A 74 -17.61 -14.41 -0.28
N ASP A 75 -16.46 -15.11 -0.18
CA ASP A 75 -15.76 -15.29 1.10
C ASP A 75 -15.20 -13.98 1.63
N ALA A 76 -14.60 -13.17 0.75
CA ALA A 76 -14.08 -11.85 1.12
C ALA A 76 -15.20 -10.93 1.61
N ALA A 77 -16.36 -10.93 0.93
CA ALA A 77 -17.54 -10.17 1.33
C ALA A 77 -18.10 -10.62 2.68
N ALA A 78 -18.28 -11.93 2.89
CA ALA A 78 -18.81 -12.45 4.15
C ALA A 78 -17.93 -12.05 5.34
N ARG A 79 -16.61 -12.22 5.21
CA ARG A 79 -15.65 -11.84 6.27
C ARG A 79 -15.57 -10.31 6.47
N PHE A 80 -15.69 -9.53 5.39
CA PHE A 80 -15.75 -8.09 5.50
C PHE A 80 -16.97 -7.66 6.31
N LEU A 81 -18.16 -8.17 5.98
CA LEU A 81 -19.41 -7.81 6.65
C LEU A 81 -19.44 -8.23 8.11
N GLU A 82 -18.90 -9.41 8.42
CA GLU A 82 -18.73 -9.88 9.79
C GLU A 82 -17.83 -8.92 10.60
N LEU A 83 -16.65 -8.59 10.07
CA LEU A 83 -15.71 -7.69 10.74
C LEU A 83 -16.27 -6.26 10.86
N ASP A 84 -16.93 -5.74 9.81
CA ASP A 84 -17.51 -4.39 9.86
C ASP A 84 -18.73 -4.32 10.80
N SER A 85 -19.49 -5.39 10.95
CA SER A 85 -20.59 -5.47 11.93
C SER A 85 -20.07 -5.42 13.39
N ALA A 86 -18.95 -6.12 13.66
CA ALA A 86 -18.34 -6.14 14.99
C ALA A 86 -17.57 -4.84 15.29
N HIS A 87 -16.92 -4.26 14.29
CA HIS A 87 -16.04 -3.09 14.40
C HIS A 87 -16.31 -2.08 13.28
N PRO A 88 -17.42 -1.34 13.34
CA PRO A 88 -17.87 -0.49 12.24
C PRO A 88 -16.81 0.55 11.80
N GLY A 89 -16.46 0.51 10.52
CA GLY A 89 -15.56 1.51 9.95
C GLY A 89 -14.07 1.27 10.15
N ARG A 90 -13.66 0.20 10.83
CA ARG A 90 -12.26 -0.06 11.19
C ARG A 90 -11.46 -0.81 10.11
N PHE A 91 -12.10 -1.35 9.10
CA PHE A 91 -11.45 -2.14 8.06
C PHE A 91 -11.70 -1.59 6.66
N LEU A 92 -10.68 -1.62 5.80
CA LEU A 92 -10.75 -1.35 4.36
C LEU A 92 -10.34 -2.58 3.57
N LEU A 93 -11.14 -2.92 2.56
CA LEU A 93 -10.84 -4.02 1.65
C LEU A 93 -10.01 -3.50 0.46
N GLY A 94 -8.69 -3.61 0.57
CA GLY A 94 -7.77 -3.31 -0.52
C GLY A 94 -7.62 -4.51 -1.44
N LEU A 95 -7.97 -4.34 -2.73
CA LEU A 95 -7.99 -5.39 -3.73
C LEU A 95 -6.94 -5.18 -4.81
N GLY A 96 -6.40 -6.25 -5.34
CA GLY A 96 -5.49 -6.19 -6.47
C GLY A 96 -5.50 -7.45 -7.33
N VAL A 97 -5.05 -7.26 -8.56
CA VAL A 97 -4.93 -8.35 -9.55
C VAL A 97 -3.60 -9.10 -9.48
N SER A 98 -2.70 -8.72 -8.53
CA SER A 98 -1.38 -9.33 -8.42
C SER A 98 -0.59 -9.27 -9.75
N HIS A 99 0.23 -10.27 -10.04
CA HIS A 99 1.08 -10.34 -11.23
C HIS A 99 0.92 -11.68 -11.93
N ALA A 100 1.03 -11.68 -13.27
CA ALA A 100 0.91 -12.90 -14.09
C ALA A 100 1.92 -13.99 -13.70
N GLN A 101 3.10 -13.59 -13.19
CA GLN A 101 4.15 -14.51 -12.75
C GLN A 101 3.86 -15.17 -11.39
N ILE A 102 2.85 -14.69 -10.66
CA ILE A 102 2.54 -15.13 -9.28
C ILE A 102 1.16 -15.77 -9.20
N ALA A 103 0.26 -15.48 -10.15
CA ALA A 103 -1.11 -15.97 -10.13
C ALA A 103 -1.35 -17.01 -11.24
N ASP A 104 -1.63 -18.25 -10.86
CA ASP A 104 -1.82 -19.38 -11.80
C ASP A 104 -2.97 -19.17 -12.80
N GLN A 105 -3.96 -18.36 -12.45
CA GLN A 105 -5.16 -18.10 -13.27
C GLN A 105 -5.22 -16.67 -13.80
N TYR A 106 -4.11 -15.97 -13.91
CA TYR A 106 -4.04 -14.58 -14.34
C TYR A 106 -4.56 -14.41 -15.77
N ARG A 107 -5.75 -13.85 -15.94
CA ARG A 107 -6.34 -13.55 -17.25
C ARG A 107 -7.27 -12.35 -17.16
N ARG A 108 -7.20 -11.48 -18.18
CA ARG A 108 -8.07 -10.29 -18.29
C ARG A 108 -8.24 -9.53 -16.96
N PRO A 109 -7.14 -9.05 -16.33
CA PRO A 109 -7.14 -8.55 -14.96
C PRO A 109 -8.17 -7.44 -14.72
N TYR A 110 -8.42 -6.58 -15.70
CA TYR A 110 -9.43 -5.52 -15.60
C TYR A 110 -10.85 -6.11 -15.50
N SER A 111 -11.22 -7.01 -16.43
CA SER A 111 -12.56 -7.63 -16.42
C SER A 111 -12.78 -8.46 -15.16
N ALA A 112 -11.76 -9.20 -14.70
CA ALA A 112 -11.84 -9.96 -13.47
C ALA A 112 -12.04 -9.06 -12.23
N MET A 113 -11.40 -7.89 -12.19
CA MET A 113 -11.63 -6.92 -11.11
C MET A 113 -13.06 -6.37 -11.16
N VAL A 114 -13.60 -6.07 -12.35
CA VAL A 114 -14.99 -5.63 -12.50
C VAL A 114 -15.96 -6.69 -11.99
N GLU A 115 -15.81 -7.95 -12.43
CA GLU A 115 -16.63 -9.09 -11.96
C GLU A 115 -16.54 -9.27 -10.43
N TYR A 116 -15.36 -9.10 -9.87
CA TYR A 116 -15.16 -9.19 -8.43
C TYR A 116 -15.89 -8.07 -7.68
N LEU A 117 -15.81 -6.83 -8.18
CA LEU A 117 -16.53 -5.69 -7.61
C LEU A 117 -18.05 -5.86 -7.71
N ASP A 118 -18.57 -6.40 -8.83
CA ASP A 118 -20.01 -6.70 -8.99
C ASP A 118 -20.49 -7.72 -7.94
N ALA A 119 -19.67 -8.73 -7.66
CA ALA A 119 -19.98 -9.74 -6.64
C ALA A 119 -19.95 -9.14 -5.21
N LEU A 120 -18.99 -8.27 -4.91
CA LEU A 120 -18.95 -7.56 -3.61
C LEU A 120 -20.15 -6.64 -3.40
N GLU A 121 -20.53 -5.88 -4.45
CA GLU A 121 -21.71 -5.00 -4.42
C GLU A 121 -22.99 -5.79 -4.19
N THR A 122 -23.15 -6.92 -4.92
CA THR A 122 -24.29 -7.83 -4.75
C THR A 122 -24.36 -8.40 -3.33
N ALA A 123 -23.22 -8.67 -2.72
CA ALA A 123 -23.14 -9.15 -1.32
C ALA A 123 -23.36 -8.05 -0.28
N GLY A 124 -23.43 -6.76 -0.70
CA GLY A 124 -23.69 -5.63 0.20
C GLY A 124 -22.43 -4.95 0.77
N VAL A 125 -21.23 -5.23 0.24
CA VAL A 125 -20.02 -4.50 0.64
C VAL A 125 -20.08 -3.08 0.06
N PRO A 126 -19.99 -2.02 0.90
CA PRO A 126 -20.07 -0.65 0.40
C PRO A 126 -18.84 -0.30 -0.46
N ALA A 127 -19.06 0.22 -1.67
CA ALA A 127 -17.97 0.63 -2.58
C ALA A 127 -16.97 1.61 -1.91
N GLY A 128 -17.45 2.52 -1.07
CA GLY A 128 -16.61 3.45 -0.31
C GLY A 128 -15.67 2.79 0.72
N ARG A 129 -15.78 1.48 0.92
CA ARG A 129 -14.92 0.69 1.82
C ARG A 129 -13.92 -0.20 1.08
N VAL A 130 -13.90 -0.09 -0.24
CA VAL A 130 -12.98 -0.82 -1.12
C VAL A 130 -11.95 0.16 -1.67
N VAL A 131 -10.68 -0.24 -1.73
CA VAL A 131 -9.62 0.49 -2.45
C VAL A 131 -8.91 -0.46 -3.41
N LEU A 132 -8.47 0.05 -4.56
CA LEU A 132 -7.82 -0.79 -5.57
C LEU A 132 -6.32 -0.54 -5.65
N GLY A 133 -5.53 -1.60 -5.75
CA GLY A 133 -4.12 -1.56 -6.15
C GLY A 133 -4.02 -1.16 -7.62
N ALA A 134 -3.94 0.14 -7.91
CA ALA A 134 -4.07 0.70 -9.24
C ALA A 134 -2.79 1.39 -9.69
N LEU A 135 -2.12 0.86 -10.72
CA LEU A 135 -0.89 1.41 -11.31
C LEU A 135 -1.12 2.07 -12.67
N GLY A 136 -2.14 1.69 -13.41
CA GLY A 136 -2.42 2.21 -14.73
C GLY A 136 -3.73 3.00 -14.81
N PRO A 137 -3.89 3.84 -15.85
CA PRO A 137 -5.03 4.76 -15.97
C PRO A 137 -6.39 4.04 -15.86
N LYS A 138 -6.60 2.94 -16.57
CA LYS A 138 -7.87 2.20 -16.55
C LYS A 138 -8.25 1.68 -15.15
N MET A 139 -7.27 1.23 -14.36
CA MET A 139 -7.54 0.76 -13.00
C MET A 139 -7.78 1.94 -12.04
N LEU A 140 -7.12 3.08 -12.27
CA LEU A 140 -7.39 4.34 -11.56
C LEU A 140 -8.80 4.88 -11.87
N GLU A 141 -9.23 4.84 -13.13
CA GLU A 141 -10.60 5.18 -13.52
C GLU A 141 -11.61 4.24 -12.84
N LEU A 142 -11.34 2.93 -12.83
CA LEU A 142 -12.19 1.96 -12.12
C LEU A 142 -12.25 2.25 -10.62
N SER A 143 -11.12 2.65 -10.01
CA SER A 143 -11.07 3.07 -8.60
C SER A 143 -11.94 4.28 -8.34
N ARG A 144 -11.92 5.27 -9.24
CA ARG A 144 -12.76 6.48 -9.17
C ARG A 144 -14.25 6.14 -9.22
N ASP A 145 -14.62 5.26 -10.16
CA ASP A 145 -16.00 5.02 -10.53
C ASP A 145 -16.70 3.96 -9.65
N ARG A 146 -15.94 3.00 -9.10
CA ARG A 146 -16.47 1.80 -8.45
C ARG A 146 -15.89 1.50 -7.06
N ALA A 147 -14.99 2.36 -6.52
CA ALA A 147 -14.37 2.13 -5.22
C ALA A 147 -14.23 3.42 -4.40
N GLY A 148 -13.82 3.30 -3.15
CA GLY A 148 -13.52 4.44 -2.27
C GLY A 148 -12.18 5.11 -2.56
N GLY A 149 -11.33 4.49 -3.40
CA GLY A 149 -10.03 5.05 -3.76
C GLY A 149 -9.02 4.06 -4.32
N ALA A 150 -7.77 4.51 -4.39
CA ALA A 150 -6.64 3.74 -4.90
C ALA A 150 -5.49 3.65 -3.88
N HIS A 151 -4.83 2.49 -3.87
CA HIS A 151 -3.61 2.19 -3.11
C HIS A 151 -2.51 1.74 -4.08
N PRO A 152 -1.87 2.69 -4.80
CA PRO A 152 -0.74 2.38 -5.67
C PRO A 152 0.47 1.93 -4.86
N TYR A 153 1.24 0.99 -5.40
CA TYR A 153 2.40 0.42 -4.74
C TYR A 153 3.66 0.63 -5.57
N LEU A 154 4.76 1.03 -4.93
CA LEU A 154 6.07 1.22 -5.57
C LEU A 154 6.00 2.25 -6.71
N VAL A 155 5.48 3.42 -6.40
CA VAL A 155 5.25 4.53 -7.34
C VAL A 155 6.08 5.76 -6.96
N THR A 156 6.12 6.75 -7.87
CA THR A 156 6.78 8.04 -7.66
C THR A 156 5.77 9.15 -7.34
N GLU A 157 6.25 10.35 -6.97
CA GLU A 157 5.37 11.52 -6.84
C GLU A 157 4.73 11.94 -8.16
N GLU A 158 5.42 11.78 -9.30
CA GLU A 158 4.83 12.08 -10.62
C GLU A 158 3.67 11.13 -10.92
N HIS A 159 3.82 9.84 -10.61
CA HIS A 159 2.69 8.91 -10.71
C HIS A 159 1.55 9.31 -9.77
N THR A 160 1.86 9.75 -8.56
CA THR A 160 0.87 10.18 -7.57
C THR A 160 0.09 11.39 -8.08
N ALA A 161 0.76 12.37 -8.70
CA ALA A 161 0.09 13.52 -9.32
C ALA A 161 -0.84 13.09 -10.47
N GLN A 162 -0.37 12.23 -11.39
CA GLN A 162 -1.19 11.68 -12.46
C GLN A 162 -2.39 10.88 -11.93
N ALA A 163 -2.17 10.08 -10.87
CA ALA A 163 -3.25 9.33 -10.23
C ALA A 163 -4.30 10.26 -9.61
N ARG A 164 -3.90 11.36 -9.00
CA ARG A 164 -4.82 12.36 -8.46
C ARG A 164 -5.62 13.04 -9.55
N GLU A 165 -5.02 13.37 -10.69
CA GLU A 165 -5.73 13.93 -11.84
C GLU A 165 -6.84 12.98 -12.34
N ILE A 166 -6.54 11.68 -12.45
CA ILE A 166 -7.50 10.67 -12.92
C ILE A 166 -8.61 10.42 -11.89
N LEU A 167 -8.25 10.30 -10.61
CA LEU A 167 -9.21 10.04 -9.52
C LEU A 167 -10.10 11.25 -9.24
N GLY A 168 -9.63 12.47 -9.52
CA GLY A 168 -10.31 13.69 -9.07
C GLY A 168 -10.23 13.88 -7.54
N PRO A 169 -10.96 14.83 -6.94
CA PRO A 169 -10.79 15.24 -5.54
C PRO A 169 -11.48 14.32 -4.52
N GLY A 170 -12.40 13.45 -4.94
CA GLY A 170 -13.27 12.68 -4.04
C GLY A 170 -12.63 11.43 -3.45
N PRO A 171 -12.19 10.48 -4.27
CA PRO A 171 -11.65 9.19 -3.81
C PRO A 171 -10.35 9.33 -3.04
N LEU A 172 -10.10 8.38 -2.10
CA LEU A 172 -8.85 8.28 -1.37
C LEU A 172 -7.70 7.95 -2.33
N LEU A 173 -6.57 8.66 -2.21
CA LEU A 173 -5.30 8.29 -2.83
C LEU A 173 -4.28 7.99 -1.73
N ALA A 174 -3.94 6.72 -1.57
CA ALA A 174 -3.07 6.20 -0.52
C ALA A 174 -1.89 5.41 -1.11
N PRO A 175 -0.90 6.07 -1.74
CA PRO A 175 0.27 5.35 -2.25
C PRO A 175 1.10 4.73 -1.13
N GLU A 176 1.74 3.60 -1.44
CA GLU A 176 2.80 3.05 -0.62
C GLU A 176 4.11 3.76 -0.95
N LEU A 177 4.94 4.02 0.07
CA LEU A 177 6.28 4.56 -0.05
C LEU A 177 7.26 3.77 0.83
N LYS A 178 8.31 3.24 0.20
CA LYS A 178 9.38 2.57 0.92
C LYS A 178 10.32 3.57 1.59
N VAL A 179 10.68 3.29 2.84
CA VAL A 179 11.58 4.13 3.65
C VAL A 179 12.79 3.31 4.10
N VAL A 180 13.98 3.85 3.85
CA VAL A 180 15.26 3.34 4.36
C VAL A 180 15.87 4.42 5.24
N LEU A 181 15.86 4.20 6.56
CA LEU A 181 16.37 5.14 7.58
C LEU A 181 17.90 5.08 7.68
N GLU A 182 18.60 5.33 6.57
CA GLU A 182 20.06 5.28 6.41
C GLU A 182 20.54 6.53 5.66
N ALA A 183 21.47 7.27 6.27
CA ALA A 183 21.96 8.53 5.73
C ALA A 183 23.10 8.35 4.71
N ASP A 184 23.87 7.27 4.82
CA ASP A 184 24.92 6.96 3.85
C ASP A 184 24.30 6.49 2.52
N PRO A 185 24.58 7.19 1.41
CA PRO A 185 23.91 6.92 0.13
C PRO A 185 24.19 5.52 -0.43
N ASP A 186 25.40 5.02 -0.27
CA ASP A 186 25.80 3.74 -0.84
C ASP A 186 25.15 2.59 -0.08
N THR A 187 25.11 2.70 1.25
CA THR A 187 24.44 1.75 2.14
C THR A 187 22.93 1.77 1.89
N ALA A 188 22.29 2.94 1.86
CA ALA A 188 20.86 3.09 1.64
C ALA A 188 20.42 2.49 0.29
N ARG A 189 21.14 2.81 -0.78
CA ARG A 189 20.84 2.29 -2.12
C ARG A 189 21.09 0.79 -2.22
N THR A 190 22.11 0.26 -1.50
CA THR A 190 22.36 -1.19 -1.43
C THR A 190 21.18 -1.93 -0.80
N ILE A 191 20.68 -1.45 0.33
CA ILE A 191 19.48 -1.99 1.01
C ILE A 191 18.27 -1.93 0.06
N ALA A 192 18.04 -0.77 -0.57
CA ALA A 192 16.92 -0.58 -1.48
C ALA A 192 16.97 -1.52 -2.69
N ARG A 193 18.15 -1.71 -3.32
CA ARG A 193 18.34 -2.63 -4.46
C ARG A 193 18.03 -4.08 -4.12
N GLN A 194 18.49 -4.55 -2.95
CA GLN A 194 18.20 -5.91 -2.51
C GLN A 194 16.69 -6.18 -2.44
N TYR A 195 15.94 -5.19 -2.00
CA TYR A 195 14.48 -5.29 -1.92
C TYR A 195 13.82 -5.10 -3.29
N LEU A 196 14.28 -4.15 -4.11
CA LEU A 196 13.71 -3.82 -5.41
C LEU A 196 13.88 -4.93 -6.44
N ALA A 197 14.96 -5.70 -6.39
CA ALA A 197 15.34 -6.70 -7.39
C ALA A 197 14.19 -7.64 -7.79
N ARG A 198 13.35 -8.04 -6.84
CA ARG A 198 12.18 -8.90 -7.07
C ARG A 198 11.10 -8.28 -7.95
N TYR A 199 11.05 -6.95 -8.03
CA TYR A 199 10.02 -6.21 -8.77
C TYR A 199 10.45 -5.85 -10.19
N LEU A 200 11.76 -5.87 -10.49
CA LEU A 200 12.31 -5.49 -11.80
C LEU A 200 11.93 -6.47 -12.92
N ALA A 201 11.53 -7.69 -12.56
CA ALA A 201 11.03 -8.69 -13.51
C ALA A 201 9.49 -8.63 -13.71
N LEU A 202 8.80 -7.69 -13.05
CA LEU A 202 7.34 -7.62 -13.06
C LEU A 202 6.84 -6.49 -13.98
N PRO A 203 6.25 -6.82 -15.16
CA PRO A 203 5.84 -5.81 -16.15
C PRO A 203 4.88 -4.74 -15.63
N ASN A 204 4.10 -5.04 -14.59
CA ASN A 204 3.19 -4.06 -14.01
C ASN A 204 3.94 -2.83 -13.46
N TYR A 205 5.15 -3.02 -12.92
CA TYR A 205 5.99 -1.94 -12.42
C TYR A 205 6.87 -1.35 -13.53
N THR A 206 7.61 -2.18 -14.27
CA THR A 206 8.53 -1.70 -15.30
C THR A 206 7.81 -0.89 -16.38
N ASN A 207 6.63 -1.33 -16.83
CA ASN A 207 5.80 -0.56 -17.76
C ASN A 207 5.32 0.78 -17.16
N GLY A 208 5.10 0.84 -15.85
CA GLY A 208 4.79 2.08 -15.13
C GLY A 208 5.95 3.06 -15.20
N TRP A 209 7.15 2.60 -14.85
CA TRP A 209 8.35 3.43 -14.86
C TRP A 209 8.78 3.84 -16.27
N LEU A 210 8.65 2.97 -17.28
CA LEU A 210 8.88 3.34 -18.69
C LEU A 210 7.98 4.51 -19.11
N ARG A 211 6.72 4.54 -18.71
CA ARG A 211 5.81 5.68 -18.99
C ARG A 211 6.24 6.97 -18.29
N LEU A 212 6.97 6.88 -17.19
CA LEU A 212 7.55 8.01 -16.46
C LEU A 212 8.97 8.40 -16.98
N GLY A 213 9.41 7.81 -18.11
CA GLY A 213 10.67 8.15 -18.75
C GLY A 213 11.90 7.44 -18.18
N PHE A 214 11.72 6.38 -17.38
CA PHE A 214 12.81 5.43 -17.10
C PHE A 214 13.05 4.57 -18.34
N THR A 215 14.19 3.91 -18.38
CA THR A 215 14.63 3.05 -19.49
C THR A 215 14.96 1.64 -19.01
N GLU A 216 15.11 0.69 -19.93
CA GLU A 216 15.52 -0.68 -19.58
C GLU A 216 16.88 -0.71 -18.83
N ASN A 217 17.75 0.27 -19.07
CA ASN A 217 19.01 0.39 -18.34
C ASN A 217 18.81 0.68 -16.86
N ASP A 218 17.72 1.37 -16.51
CA ASP A 218 17.38 1.65 -15.10
C ASP A 218 16.96 0.39 -14.33
N PHE A 219 16.67 -0.71 -15.03
CA PHE A 219 16.23 -1.97 -14.42
C PHE A 219 17.35 -2.99 -14.26
N THR A 220 18.59 -2.67 -14.68
CA THR A 220 19.75 -3.55 -14.54
C THR A 220 20.41 -3.41 -13.17
N GLY A 221 21.20 -4.42 -12.75
CA GLY A 221 21.99 -4.35 -11.51
C GLY A 221 21.19 -4.15 -10.21
N GLY A 222 19.92 -4.52 -10.19
CA GLY A 222 19.04 -4.28 -9.03
C GLY A 222 18.39 -2.91 -9.00
N GLY A 223 18.53 -2.13 -10.06
CA GLY A 223 17.99 -0.78 -10.23
C GLY A 223 19.08 0.31 -10.23
N SER A 224 18.95 1.26 -11.16
CA SER A 224 19.84 2.44 -11.20
C SER A 224 19.65 3.32 -9.95
N ASP A 225 20.63 4.15 -9.62
CA ASP A 225 20.49 5.16 -8.56
C ASP A 225 19.28 6.05 -8.79
N ARG A 226 19.06 6.45 -10.05
CA ARG A 226 17.92 7.26 -10.46
C ARG A 226 16.58 6.60 -10.12
N LEU A 227 16.45 5.30 -10.40
CA LEU A 227 15.22 4.56 -10.09
C LEU A 227 15.05 4.40 -8.58
N ILE A 228 16.11 4.03 -7.85
CA ILE A 228 16.08 3.91 -6.39
C ILE A 228 15.66 5.24 -5.76
N ASP A 229 16.31 6.33 -6.15
CA ASP A 229 16.03 7.67 -5.60
C ASP A 229 14.60 8.15 -5.92
N ALA A 230 13.99 7.63 -6.98
CA ALA A 230 12.62 7.96 -7.36
C ALA A 230 11.56 7.16 -6.59
N VAL A 231 11.83 5.91 -6.20
CA VAL A 231 10.81 5.02 -5.61
C VAL A 231 11.04 4.70 -4.12
N TYR A 232 12.11 5.25 -3.52
CA TYR A 232 12.40 5.14 -2.09
C TYR A 232 12.59 6.52 -1.45
N ALA A 233 12.15 6.65 -0.21
CA ALA A 233 12.61 7.70 0.69
C ALA A 233 13.78 7.15 1.51
N TRP A 234 14.97 7.73 1.35
CA TRP A 234 16.14 7.34 2.12
C TRP A 234 16.96 8.57 2.51
N GLY A 235 17.73 8.48 3.60
CA GLY A 235 18.58 9.56 4.04
C GLY A 235 18.44 9.83 5.53
N ASP A 236 18.80 11.07 5.90
CA ASP A 236 18.51 11.63 7.20
C ASP A 236 17.01 11.95 7.37
N ASP A 237 16.63 12.32 8.58
CA ASP A 237 15.25 12.59 8.95
C ASP A 237 14.62 13.73 8.10
N ALA A 238 15.40 14.78 7.82
CA ALA A 238 14.93 15.92 7.02
C ALA A 238 14.65 15.53 5.56
N ARG A 239 15.51 14.72 4.96
CA ARG A 239 15.35 14.21 3.60
C ARG A 239 14.16 13.26 3.50
N ILE A 240 14.00 12.34 4.46
CA ILE A 240 12.87 11.43 4.52
C ILE A 240 11.57 12.21 4.68
N ARG A 241 11.50 13.17 5.60
CA ARG A 241 10.33 14.05 5.77
C ARG A 241 9.98 14.79 4.48
N SER A 242 10.96 15.44 3.85
CA SER A 242 10.77 16.15 2.58
C SER A 242 10.21 15.25 1.48
N ARG A 243 10.68 14.00 1.41
CA ARG A 243 10.19 13.04 0.41
C ARG A 243 8.74 12.63 0.66
N ILE A 244 8.35 12.40 1.90
CA ILE A 244 6.96 12.07 2.28
C ILE A 244 6.05 13.27 1.99
N ASP A 245 6.48 14.49 2.31
CA ASP A 245 5.72 15.71 2.04
C ASP A 245 5.54 15.93 0.53
N ALA A 246 6.49 15.53 -0.32
CA ALA A 246 6.36 15.60 -1.77
C ALA A 246 5.22 14.70 -2.30
N PHE A 247 4.99 13.52 -1.73
CA PHE A 247 3.81 12.68 -2.04
C PHE A 247 2.50 13.37 -1.68
N HIS A 248 2.43 14.03 -0.52
CA HIS A 248 1.25 14.81 -0.15
C HIS A 248 1.05 16.02 -1.09
N ALA A 249 2.12 16.73 -1.44
CA ALA A 249 2.06 17.83 -2.40
C ALA A 249 1.61 17.37 -3.79
N ALA A 250 1.96 16.15 -4.18
CA ALA A 250 1.48 15.49 -5.40
C ALA A 250 0.02 14.99 -5.32
N GLY A 251 -0.65 15.15 -4.17
CA GLY A 251 -2.07 14.86 -4.01
C GLY A 251 -2.40 13.56 -3.26
N ALA A 252 -1.42 12.91 -2.62
CA ALA A 252 -1.72 11.81 -1.70
C ALA A 252 -2.50 12.32 -0.48
N ASP A 253 -3.59 11.65 -0.14
CA ASP A 253 -4.34 11.92 1.11
C ASP A 253 -3.67 11.22 2.30
N HIS A 254 -3.11 10.05 2.04
CA HIS A 254 -2.46 9.16 3.00
C HIS A 254 -1.21 8.56 2.36
N VAL A 255 -0.15 8.37 3.12
CA VAL A 255 1.04 7.63 2.66
C VAL A 255 1.23 6.39 3.53
N ALA A 256 1.20 5.21 2.90
CA ALA A 256 1.43 3.93 3.55
C ALA A 256 2.95 3.64 3.54
N LEU A 257 3.62 3.83 4.68
CA LEU A 257 5.06 3.80 4.80
C LEU A 257 5.54 2.35 5.04
N GLN A 258 6.41 1.86 4.17
CA GLN A 258 7.03 0.55 4.29
C GLN A 258 8.49 0.68 4.68
N ILE A 259 8.83 0.34 5.91
CA ILE A 259 10.24 0.30 6.33
C ILE A 259 10.96 -0.87 5.65
N VAL A 260 12.09 -0.57 5.04
CA VAL A 260 13.01 -1.54 4.43
C VAL A 260 14.35 -1.43 5.16
N THR A 261 14.77 -2.53 5.77
CA THR A 261 16.03 -2.63 6.50
C THR A 261 16.98 -3.62 5.84
N GLY A 262 18.28 -3.46 6.07
CA GLY A 262 19.32 -4.43 5.69
C GLY A 262 19.46 -5.60 6.68
N GLY A 263 18.64 -5.67 7.71
CA GLY A 263 18.69 -6.70 8.75
C GLY A 263 18.13 -8.06 8.31
N ALA A 264 18.24 -9.04 9.20
CA ALA A 264 17.72 -10.38 8.96
C ALA A 264 16.20 -10.32 8.70
N PRO A 265 15.67 -11.08 7.71
CA PRO A 265 14.24 -11.17 7.50
C PRO A 265 13.54 -11.73 8.75
N GLY A 266 12.45 -11.12 9.17
CA GLY A 266 11.56 -11.70 10.18
C GLY A 266 11.39 -10.92 11.48
N ALA A 267 12.15 -9.85 11.75
CA ALA A 267 11.87 -8.97 12.88
C ALA A 267 11.03 -7.76 12.45
N LEU A 268 10.04 -7.38 13.27
CA LEU A 268 9.31 -6.13 13.07
C LEU A 268 10.25 -4.93 13.27
N PRO A 269 10.27 -3.94 12.36
CA PRO A 269 11.13 -2.76 12.45
C PRO A 269 10.56 -1.73 13.44
N ARG A 270 10.34 -2.14 14.71
CA ARG A 270 9.66 -1.31 15.73
C ARG A 270 10.47 -0.08 16.12
N ALA A 271 11.81 -0.19 16.13
CA ALA A 271 12.69 0.96 16.41
C ALA A 271 12.59 2.01 15.29
N GLU A 272 12.55 1.55 14.05
CA GLU A 272 12.38 2.39 12.87
C GLU A 272 10.98 3.03 12.81
N TRP A 273 9.93 2.32 13.25
CA TRP A 273 8.59 2.91 13.37
C TRP A 273 8.54 4.06 14.36
N ARG A 274 9.20 3.93 15.52
CA ARG A 274 9.30 5.00 16.52
C ARG A 274 10.06 6.20 15.98
N ARG A 275 11.25 5.97 15.40
CA ARG A 275 12.04 7.04 14.77
C ARG A 275 11.26 7.75 13.67
N LEU A 276 10.57 6.99 12.82
CA LEU A 276 9.77 7.57 11.75
C LEU A 276 8.59 8.37 12.28
N ALA A 277 7.95 7.95 13.37
CA ALA A 277 6.90 8.72 14.02
C ALA A 277 7.43 10.08 14.56
N GLU A 278 8.65 10.10 15.12
CA GLU A 278 9.32 11.36 15.54
C GLU A 278 9.60 12.28 14.35
N VAL A 279 10.02 11.72 13.20
CA VAL A 279 10.22 12.48 11.94
C VAL A 279 8.92 13.10 11.44
N LEU A 280 7.78 12.45 11.67
CA LEU A 280 6.47 12.85 11.17
C LEU A 280 5.71 13.80 12.12
N ALA A 281 6.10 13.86 13.36
CA ALA A 281 5.54 14.80 14.34
C ALA A 281 5.92 16.25 13.98
#